data_fc69427f158189a90e69fdc08b60ce58
#
_entry.id   fc69427f158189a90e69fdc08b60ce58
#
_cell.length_a   1.000
_cell.length_b   1.000
_cell.length_c   1.000
_cell.angle_alpha   90.00
_cell.angle_beta   90.00
_cell.angle_gamma   90.00
#
_symmetry.space_group_name_H-M   'P 1'
#
loop_
_entity.id
_entity.type
_entity.pdbx_description
1 polymer ?
#
loop_
_entity_poly.entity_id
_entity_poly.type
_entity_poly.pdbx_seq_one_letter_code
_entity_poly.pdbx_strand_id
1 'polypeptide(L)'
;MMSTTNRTEYLLGYYTKYGDGACDIEPIEGLYKTDVWDIASILKIPQSIIDKRPSAGLWEGQYDEEELKMNYIEIDRALADIFDYSNFKADYGKLMELYLRSMHKRELPRAMN
;
A
#
# COMPACT_ATOMS: atom_id res chain seq x y z
N MET A 1 9.45 13.11 -10.87
CA MET A 1 8.18 12.34 -10.97
C MET A 1 7.58 12.17 -9.59
N MET A 2 6.29 12.35 -9.47
CA MET A 2 5.55 12.20 -8.21
C MET A 2 4.77 10.89 -8.23
N SER A 3 4.90 10.07 -7.19
CA SER A 3 4.11 8.85 -7.04
C SER A 3 2.94 9.09 -6.08
N THR A 4 1.89 8.33 -6.28
CA THR A 4 0.71 8.31 -5.40
C THR A 4 0.64 7.02 -4.56
N THR A 5 1.76 6.35 -4.37
CA THR A 5 1.86 5.18 -3.50
C THR A 5 1.59 5.57 -2.05
N ASN A 6 0.64 4.89 -1.42
CA ASN A 6 0.34 5.09 -0.01
C ASN A 6 1.16 4.12 0.87
N ARG A 7 1.06 4.28 2.21
CA ARG A 7 1.82 3.46 3.15
C ARG A 7 1.47 1.98 3.06
N THR A 8 0.20 1.65 2.86
CA THR A 8 -0.24 0.26 2.73
C THR A 8 0.45 -0.42 1.54
N GLU A 9 0.40 0.21 0.38
CA GLU A 9 1.06 -0.28 -0.83
C GLU A 9 2.57 -0.37 -0.66
N TYR A 10 3.18 0.64 -0.04
CA TYR A 10 4.61 0.68 0.21
C TYR A 10 5.08 -0.48 1.09
N LEU A 11 4.40 -0.73 2.21
CA LEU A 11 4.77 -1.79 3.15
C LEU A 11 4.53 -3.19 2.57
N LEU A 12 3.46 -3.38 1.83
CA LEU A 12 3.15 -4.66 1.18
C LEU A 12 3.96 -4.89 -0.11
N GLY A 13 4.61 -3.85 -0.62
CA GLY A 13 5.27 -3.91 -1.92
C GLY A 13 4.30 -4.00 -3.07
N TYR A 14 3.07 -3.57 -2.89
CA TYR A 14 2.02 -3.63 -3.89
C TYR A 14 2.11 -2.43 -4.85
N TYR A 15 3.22 -2.38 -5.56
CA TYR A 15 3.52 -1.38 -6.59
C TYR A 15 4.62 -1.89 -7.51
N THR A 16 4.75 -1.27 -8.68
CA THR A 16 5.79 -1.63 -9.65
C THR A 16 7.11 -0.96 -9.27
N LYS A 17 8.18 -1.73 -9.10
CA LYS A 17 9.48 -1.21 -8.63
C LYS A 17 10.02 -0.07 -9.49
N TYR A 18 9.98 -0.22 -10.80
CA TYR A 18 10.49 0.79 -11.73
C TYR A 18 9.39 1.60 -12.42
N GLY A 19 8.13 1.38 -12.06
CA GLY A 19 7.00 2.22 -12.38
C GLY A 19 6.74 3.20 -11.24
N ASP A 20 5.79 2.88 -10.37
CA ASP A 20 5.44 3.71 -9.20
C ASP A 20 6.64 3.96 -8.27
N GLY A 21 7.52 2.97 -8.12
CA GLY A 21 8.71 3.08 -7.28
C GLY A 21 9.81 3.96 -7.86
N ALA A 22 9.78 4.28 -9.15
CA ALA A 22 10.76 5.11 -9.83
C ALA A 22 10.33 6.58 -9.80
N CYS A 23 10.20 7.15 -8.62
CA CYS A 23 9.73 8.52 -8.39
C CYS A 23 10.70 9.32 -7.55
N ASP A 24 10.54 10.63 -7.59
CA ASP A 24 11.35 11.56 -6.78
C ASP A 24 10.66 11.91 -5.47
N ILE A 25 9.33 11.95 -5.46
CA ILE A 25 8.51 12.37 -4.31
C ILE A 25 7.32 11.45 -4.17
N GLU A 26 7.02 11.04 -2.93
CA GLU A 26 5.84 10.24 -2.56
C GLU A 26 5.05 10.95 -1.45
N PRO A 27 4.19 11.93 -1.80
CA PRO A 27 3.53 12.79 -0.80
C PRO A 27 2.63 12.06 0.18
N ILE A 28 2.02 10.93 -0.21
CA ILE A 28 1.08 10.18 0.63
C ILE A 28 1.65 8.86 1.14
N GLU A 29 2.95 8.65 1.04
CA GLU A 29 3.61 7.42 1.51
C GLU A 29 3.44 7.20 3.02
N GLY A 30 3.23 8.26 3.79
CA GLY A 30 2.98 8.16 5.22
C GLY A 30 1.52 7.87 5.60
N LEU A 31 0.61 7.79 4.64
CA LEU A 31 -0.82 7.58 4.86
C LEU A 31 -1.23 6.16 4.47
N TYR A 32 -1.92 5.44 5.38
CA TYR A 32 -2.55 4.17 5.04
C TYR A 32 -3.70 4.38 4.05
N LYS A 33 -4.12 3.32 3.37
CA LYS A 33 -5.23 3.40 2.41
C LYS A 33 -6.51 3.94 3.06
N THR A 34 -6.79 3.52 4.27
CA THR A 34 -7.96 3.99 5.03
C THR A 34 -7.86 5.49 5.35
N ASP A 35 -6.67 5.99 5.64
CA ASP A 35 -6.44 7.42 5.84
C ASP A 35 -6.71 8.21 4.56
N VAL A 36 -6.31 7.67 3.41
CA VAL A 36 -6.56 8.31 2.10
C VAL A 36 -8.07 8.44 1.86
N TRP A 37 -8.85 7.41 2.19
CA TRP A 37 -10.32 7.49 2.08
C TRP A 37 -10.92 8.56 3.00
N ASP A 38 -10.46 8.65 4.25
CA ASP A 38 -10.93 9.64 5.21
C ASP A 38 -10.62 11.06 4.74
N ILE A 39 -9.40 11.30 4.29
CA ILE A 39 -8.98 12.60 3.77
C ILE A 39 -9.77 12.96 2.50
N ALA A 40 -10.00 12.00 1.61
CA ALA A 40 -10.80 12.22 0.40
C ALA A 40 -12.23 12.66 0.75
N SER A 41 -12.82 12.08 1.80
CA SER A 41 -14.14 12.49 2.29
C SER A 41 -14.13 13.92 2.82
N ILE A 42 -13.10 14.30 3.59
CA ILE A 42 -12.93 15.66 4.14
C ILE A 42 -12.77 16.68 3.01
N LEU A 43 -12.00 16.34 1.98
CA LEU A 43 -11.75 17.21 0.82
C LEU A 43 -12.91 17.23 -0.18
N LYS A 44 -14.00 16.52 0.10
CA LYS A 44 -15.19 16.44 -0.75
C LYS A 44 -14.89 15.92 -2.17
N ILE A 45 -13.99 14.95 -2.26
CA ILE A 45 -13.77 14.22 -3.50
C ILE A 45 -15.07 13.51 -3.91
N PRO A 46 -15.43 13.45 -5.20
CA PRO A 46 -16.66 12.79 -5.64
C PRO A 46 -16.81 11.38 -5.09
N GLN A 47 -17.98 11.05 -4.58
CA GLN A 47 -18.26 9.78 -3.93
C GLN A 47 -17.99 8.58 -4.85
N SER A 48 -18.22 8.73 -6.15
CA SER A 48 -17.93 7.70 -7.15
C SER A 48 -16.44 7.30 -7.18
N ILE A 49 -15.55 8.24 -6.87
CA ILE A 49 -14.10 7.99 -6.80
C ILE A 49 -13.77 7.29 -5.47
N ILE A 50 -14.35 7.76 -4.37
CA ILE A 50 -14.12 7.19 -3.03
C ILE A 50 -14.60 5.73 -2.97
N ASP A 51 -15.77 5.45 -3.54
CA ASP A 51 -16.42 4.13 -3.50
C ASP A 51 -15.85 3.14 -4.51
N LYS A 52 -15.03 3.59 -5.45
CA LYS A 52 -14.42 2.70 -6.43
C LYS A 52 -13.57 1.65 -5.74
N ARG A 53 -13.79 0.37 -6.07
CA ARG A 53 -12.97 -0.72 -5.52
C ARG A 53 -11.50 -0.55 -5.92
N PRO A 54 -10.56 -0.67 -4.96
CA PRO A 54 -9.13 -0.58 -5.27
C PRO A 54 -8.70 -1.61 -6.32
N SER A 55 -8.03 -1.13 -7.38
CA SER A 55 -7.58 -1.97 -8.48
C SER A 55 -6.42 -1.30 -9.20
N ALA A 56 -5.45 -2.09 -9.64
CA ALA A 56 -4.38 -1.62 -10.51
C ALA A 56 -4.83 -1.48 -11.97
N GLY A 57 -6.02 -2.00 -12.32
CA GLY A 57 -6.55 -1.94 -13.67
C GLY A 57 -5.79 -2.75 -14.71
N LEU A 58 -5.08 -3.79 -14.29
CA LEU A 58 -4.24 -4.61 -15.16
C LEU A 58 -5.06 -5.51 -16.10
N TRP A 59 -6.22 -5.96 -15.64
CA TRP A 59 -7.19 -6.73 -16.44
C TRP A 59 -8.58 -6.52 -15.89
N GLU A 60 -9.60 -6.91 -16.65
CA GLU A 60 -10.99 -6.80 -16.24
C GLU A 60 -11.25 -7.69 -15.01
N GLY A 61 -11.88 -7.15 -13.98
CA GLY A 61 -12.19 -7.88 -12.75
C GLY A 61 -11.03 -8.03 -11.78
N GLN A 62 -9.89 -7.38 -12.03
CA GLN A 62 -8.78 -7.38 -11.08
C GLN A 62 -9.07 -6.38 -9.96
N TYR A 63 -9.06 -6.85 -8.71
CA TYR A 63 -9.22 -6.04 -7.50
C TYR A 63 -8.16 -6.38 -6.47
N ASP A 64 -7.61 -5.36 -5.83
CA ASP A 64 -6.51 -5.49 -4.88
C ASP A 64 -6.87 -6.39 -3.69
N GLU A 65 -8.07 -6.20 -3.13
CA GLU A 65 -8.50 -6.97 -1.95
C GLU A 65 -8.69 -8.46 -2.26
N GLU A 66 -9.04 -8.81 -3.50
CA GLU A 66 -9.13 -10.21 -3.93
C GLU A 66 -7.76 -10.84 -4.08
N GLU A 67 -6.79 -10.12 -4.64
CA GLU A 67 -5.41 -10.59 -4.75
C GLU A 67 -4.76 -10.76 -3.39
N LEU A 68 -4.96 -9.81 -2.49
CA LEU A 68 -4.41 -9.82 -1.14
C LEU A 68 -5.19 -10.74 -0.20
N LYS A 69 -6.42 -11.14 -0.57
CA LYS A 69 -7.34 -11.96 0.22
C LYS A 69 -7.69 -11.37 1.59
N MET A 70 -7.62 -10.04 1.70
CA MET A 70 -7.97 -9.27 2.89
C MET A 70 -8.51 -7.92 2.44
N ASN A 71 -9.42 -7.33 3.21
CA ASN A 71 -9.84 -5.95 2.94
C ASN A 71 -8.84 -4.94 3.52
N TYR A 72 -8.85 -3.72 3.01
CA TYR A 72 -7.88 -2.69 3.43
C TYR A 72 -8.03 -2.27 4.89
N ILE A 73 -9.23 -2.35 5.46
CA ILE A 73 -9.44 -2.01 6.88
C ILE A 73 -8.67 -2.99 7.77
N GLU A 74 -8.75 -4.28 7.48
CA GLU A 74 -8.01 -5.33 8.19
C GLU A 74 -6.50 -5.20 7.98
N ILE A 75 -6.09 -4.98 6.74
CA ILE A 75 -4.68 -4.82 6.37
C ILE A 75 -4.07 -3.63 7.11
N ASP A 76 -4.71 -2.47 7.06
CA ASP A 76 -4.18 -1.24 7.65
C ASP A 76 -4.11 -1.34 9.17
N ARG A 77 -5.09 -1.97 9.80
CA ARG A 77 -5.06 -2.22 11.25
C ARG A 77 -3.87 -3.11 11.62
N ALA A 78 -3.65 -4.18 10.86
CA ALA A 78 -2.54 -5.09 11.11
C ALA A 78 -1.19 -4.42 10.89
N LEU A 79 -1.04 -3.65 9.83
CA LEU A 79 0.20 -2.92 9.54
C LEU A 79 0.49 -1.86 10.61
N ALA A 80 -0.52 -1.14 11.07
CA ALA A 80 -0.36 -0.18 12.16
C ALA A 80 0.08 -0.87 13.45
N ASP A 81 -0.51 -2.02 13.78
CA ASP A 81 -0.09 -2.80 14.95
C ASP A 81 1.37 -3.22 14.85
N ILE A 82 1.80 -3.70 13.69
CA ILE A 82 3.17 -4.19 13.49
C ILE A 82 4.19 -3.04 13.51
N PHE A 83 3.96 -2.01 12.73
CA PHE A 83 4.98 -0.98 12.44
C PHE A 83 4.86 0.26 13.32
N ASP A 84 3.65 0.64 13.72
CA ASP A 84 3.44 1.86 14.51
C ASP A 84 3.39 1.58 16.02
N TYR A 85 2.83 0.44 16.42
CA TYR A 85 2.64 0.08 17.84
C TYR A 85 3.48 -1.11 18.30
N SER A 86 4.26 -1.72 17.40
CA SER A 86 5.11 -2.89 17.72
C SER A 86 4.35 -4.06 18.36
N ASN A 87 3.08 -4.23 18.01
CA ASN A 87 2.20 -5.25 18.55
C ASN A 87 1.95 -6.36 17.52
N PHE A 88 2.91 -7.28 17.40
CA PHE A 88 2.82 -8.38 16.46
C PHE A 88 1.87 -9.48 16.98
N LYS A 89 0.95 -9.91 16.12
CA LYS A 89 0.05 -11.04 16.37
C LYS A 89 0.33 -12.18 15.40
N ALA A 90 0.05 -13.43 15.82
CA ALA A 90 0.29 -14.60 14.99
C ALA A 90 -0.40 -14.55 13.61
N ASP A 91 -1.58 -13.91 13.54
CA ASP A 91 -2.36 -13.80 12.31
C ASP A 91 -1.72 -12.86 11.26
N TYR A 92 -0.67 -12.13 11.63
CA TYR A 92 -0.01 -11.16 10.76
C TYR A 92 1.11 -11.74 9.91
N GLY A 93 1.35 -13.06 10.00
CA GLY A 93 2.47 -13.72 9.30
C GLY A 93 2.45 -13.51 7.79
N LYS A 94 1.27 -13.53 7.16
CA LYS A 94 1.14 -13.30 5.72
C LYS A 94 1.56 -11.90 5.31
N LEU A 95 1.17 -10.88 6.09
CA LEU A 95 1.56 -9.49 5.82
C LEU A 95 3.06 -9.30 6.00
N MET A 96 3.66 -9.91 7.02
CA MET A 96 5.10 -9.90 7.22
C MET A 96 5.84 -10.58 6.07
N GLU A 97 5.30 -11.69 5.55
CA GLU A 97 5.88 -12.36 4.38
C GLU A 97 5.91 -11.44 3.17
N LEU A 98 4.80 -10.76 2.88
CA LEU A 98 4.72 -9.79 1.77
C LEU A 98 5.70 -8.65 1.96
N TYR A 99 5.82 -8.12 3.17
CA TYR A 99 6.77 -7.07 3.50
C TYR A 99 8.21 -7.52 3.23
N LEU A 100 8.60 -8.68 3.73
CA LEU A 100 9.96 -9.20 3.59
C LEU A 100 10.29 -9.54 2.13
N ARG A 101 9.37 -10.14 1.40
CA ARG A 101 9.56 -10.49 -0.01
C ARG A 101 9.73 -9.27 -0.90
N SER A 102 9.20 -8.13 -0.52
CA SER A 102 9.25 -6.89 -1.29
C SER A 102 10.30 -5.90 -0.81
N MET A 103 11.17 -6.28 0.12
CA MET A 103 12.19 -5.38 0.68
C MET A 103 13.08 -4.74 -0.39
N HIS A 104 13.41 -5.50 -1.45
CA HIS A 104 14.22 -4.97 -2.56
C HIS A 104 13.59 -3.75 -3.25
N LYS A 105 12.27 -3.60 -3.18
CA LYS A 105 11.55 -2.46 -3.77
C LYS A 105 11.75 -1.17 -2.99
N ARG A 106 12.08 -1.27 -1.70
CA ARG A 106 12.28 -0.14 -0.80
C ARG A 106 13.75 0.21 -0.59
N GLU A 107 14.65 -0.60 -1.12
CA GLU A 107 16.08 -0.37 -1.05
C GLU A 107 16.59 0.31 -2.32
N LEU A 108 17.64 1.13 -2.18
CA LEU A 108 18.32 1.70 -3.32
C LEU A 108 19.05 0.60 -4.10
N PRO A 109 19.22 0.75 -5.43
CA PRO A 109 20.01 -0.19 -6.21
C PRO A 109 21.42 -0.30 -5.64
N ARG A 110 21.92 -1.54 -5.58
CA ARG A 110 23.29 -1.77 -5.12
C ARG A 110 24.27 -1.44 -6.22
N ALA A 111 25.39 -0.79 -5.86
CA ALA A 111 26.47 -0.58 -6.79
C ALA A 111 27.18 -1.92 -7.06
N MET A 112 27.56 -2.14 -8.30
CA MET A 112 28.43 -3.26 -8.65
C MET A 112 29.88 -2.83 -8.42
N ASN A 113 30.59 -3.56 -7.59
CA ASN A 113 32.01 -3.33 -7.32
C ASN A 113 32.86 -4.35 -8.05
#